data_fbbbf822c9804d3a5c11a98d369b9bf9
#
_entry.id   fbbbf822c9804d3a5c11a98d369b9bf9
#
_cell.length_a   1.000
_cell.length_b   1.000
_cell.length_c   1.000
_cell.angle_alpha   90.00
_cell.angle_beta   90.00
_cell.angle_gamma   90.00
#
_symmetry.space_group_name_H-M   'P 1'
#
loop_
_entity.id
_entity.type
_entity.pdbx_description
1 polymer ?
#
loop_
_entity_poly.entity_id
_entity_poly.type
_entity_poly.pdbx_seq_one_letter_code
_entity_poly.pdbx_strand_id
1 'polypeptide(L)'
;MALYDGGLRAVCVVTKEAPGVFEIKNLAVEPAFQRQGYGRAMVRHVAGACRTAGGTRLLVGTGDSPLTLPFYRACGFRESHRVPNFFLQFYDHPIYEGGRLLSDMVYLSMEL
;
A
#
# COMPACT_ATOMS: atom_id res chain seq x y z
N MET A 1 4.66 -8.68 8.21
CA MET A 1 5.79 -9.27 7.44
C MET A 1 6.97 -8.31 7.45
N ALA A 2 8.16 -8.85 7.40
CA ALA A 2 9.39 -8.04 7.41
C ALA A 2 10.37 -8.57 6.37
N LEU A 3 11.14 -7.66 5.77
CA LEU A 3 12.18 -7.96 4.80
C LEU A 3 13.53 -7.54 5.36
N TYR A 4 14.48 -8.47 5.37
CA TYR A 4 15.84 -8.27 5.84
C TYR A 4 16.84 -8.47 4.70
N ASP A 5 17.81 -7.57 4.64
CA ASP A 5 18.92 -7.67 3.69
C ASP A 5 20.14 -7.02 4.38
N GLY A 6 20.84 -7.79 5.23
CA GLY A 6 21.87 -7.29 6.11
C GLY A 6 21.34 -6.46 7.29
N GLY A 7 20.03 -6.38 7.46
CA GLY A 7 19.29 -5.63 8.47
C GLY A 7 17.86 -5.44 8.03
N LEU A 8 17.02 -4.86 8.88
CA LEU A 8 15.62 -4.58 8.55
C LEU A 8 15.53 -3.53 7.44
N ARG A 9 14.85 -3.84 6.35
CA ARG A 9 14.67 -2.94 5.19
C ARG A 9 13.24 -2.49 5.01
N ALA A 10 12.27 -3.40 5.24
CA ALA A 10 10.85 -3.09 5.05
C ALA A 10 9.99 -3.89 6.01
N VAL A 11 8.82 -3.34 6.34
CA VAL A 11 7.76 -4.02 7.10
C VAL A 11 6.43 -3.80 6.42
N CYS A 12 5.54 -4.79 6.55
CA CYS A 12 4.21 -4.71 5.97
C CYS A 12 3.20 -5.38 6.91
N VAL A 13 2.10 -4.69 7.17
CA VAL A 13 0.96 -5.22 7.92
C VAL A 13 -0.13 -5.57 6.94
N VAL A 14 -0.58 -6.82 6.98
CA VAL A 14 -1.63 -7.35 6.09
C VAL A 14 -2.71 -7.97 6.95
N THR A 15 -3.97 -7.67 6.64
CA THR A 15 -5.12 -8.25 7.33
C THR A 15 -5.99 -9.02 6.35
N LYS A 16 -6.71 -10.03 6.85
CA LYS A 16 -7.72 -10.74 6.07
C LYS A 16 -9.06 -10.04 6.32
N GLU A 17 -9.63 -9.47 5.26
CA GLU A 17 -10.86 -8.68 5.35
C GLU A 17 -12.11 -9.51 5.08
N ALA A 18 -12.00 -10.54 4.24
CA ALA A 18 -13.09 -11.44 3.86
C ALA A 18 -12.47 -12.74 3.33
N PRO A 19 -13.26 -13.79 3.08
CA PRO A 19 -12.72 -14.99 2.43
C PRO A 19 -12.03 -14.64 1.10
N GLY A 20 -10.74 -14.97 1.00
CA GLY A 20 -9.93 -14.70 -0.18
C GLY A 20 -9.51 -13.25 -0.38
N VAL A 21 -9.90 -12.33 0.50
CA VAL A 21 -9.58 -10.90 0.36
C VAL A 21 -8.64 -10.45 1.48
N PHE A 22 -7.47 -9.97 1.09
CA PHE A 22 -6.47 -9.43 2.02
C PHE A 22 -6.24 -7.95 1.74
N GLU A 23 -5.82 -7.21 2.76
CA GLU A 23 -5.53 -5.78 2.61
C GLU A 23 -4.20 -5.43 3.25
N ILE A 24 -3.37 -4.67 2.53
CA ILE A 24 -2.19 -4.03 3.09
C ILE A 24 -2.64 -2.83 3.92
N LYS A 25 -2.42 -2.89 5.23
CA LYS A 25 -2.75 -1.80 6.16
C LYS A 25 -1.60 -0.84 6.36
N ASN A 26 -0.37 -1.31 6.20
CA ASN A 26 0.83 -0.48 6.31
C ASN A 26 1.96 -1.13 5.51
N LEU A 27 2.70 -0.29 4.81
CA LEU A 27 3.94 -0.67 4.15
C LEU A 27 4.95 0.44 4.41
N ALA A 28 6.05 0.08 5.05
CA ALA A 28 7.11 1.02 5.34
C ALA A 28 8.47 0.46 4.94
N VAL A 29 9.28 1.29 4.30
CA VAL A 29 10.67 0.98 3.96
C VAL A 29 11.55 1.90 4.78
N GLU A 30 12.62 1.32 5.37
CA GLU A 30 13.62 2.09 6.11
C GLU A 30 14.07 3.29 5.28
N PRO A 31 14.00 4.53 5.79
CA PRO A 31 14.30 5.73 4.99
C PRO A 31 15.66 5.71 4.28
N ALA A 32 16.69 5.14 4.93
CA ALA A 32 18.01 5.04 4.33
C ALA A 32 18.08 4.10 3.12
N PHE A 33 17.06 3.27 2.92
CA PHE A 33 17.05 2.23 1.87
C PHE A 33 15.89 2.38 0.89
N GLN A 34 15.20 3.51 0.91
CA GLN A 34 14.14 3.80 -0.06
C GLN A 34 14.71 3.93 -1.48
N ARG A 35 13.86 3.70 -2.48
CA ARG A 35 14.19 3.75 -3.91
C ARG A 35 15.21 2.70 -4.35
N GLN A 36 15.35 1.62 -3.60
CA GLN A 36 16.23 0.49 -3.92
C GLN A 36 15.46 -0.79 -4.26
N GLY A 37 14.14 -0.70 -4.40
CA GLY A 37 13.29 -1.83 -4.77
C GLY A 37 12.78 -2.67 -3.60
N TYR A 38 13.05 -2.29 -2.35
CA TYR A 38 12.61 -3.07 -1.18
C TYR A 38 11.09 -3.05 -1.00
N GLY A 39 10.43 -1.90 -1.23
CA GLY A 39 8.98 -1.82 -1.16
C GLY A 39 8.30 -2.71 -2.19
N ARG A 40 8.80 -2.70 -3.41
CA ARG A 40 8.30 -3.54 -4.49
C ARG A 40 8.52 -5.03 -4.22
N ALA A 41 9.70 -5.39 -3.69
CA ALA A 41 9.99 -6.76 -3.28
C ALA A 41 9.06 -7.22 -2.16
N MET A 42 8.77 -6.34 -1.19
CA MET A 42 7.83 -6.65 -0.11
C MET A 42 6.42 -6.89 -0.65
N VAL A 43 5.92 -6.06 -1.54
CA VAL A 43 4.60 -6.23 -2.16
C VAL A 43 4.53 -7.56 -2.89
N ARG A 44 5.57 -7.91 -3.64
CA ARG A 44 5.64 -9.18 -4.37
C ARG A 44 5.59 -10.36 -3.40
N HIS A 45 6.33 -10.30 -2.30
CA HIS A 45 6.32 -11.33 -1.27
C HIS A 45 4.94 -11.46 -0.61
N VAL A 46 4.33 -10.34 -0.26
CA VAL A 46 2.99 -10.31 0.34
C VAL A 46 1.96 -10.92 -0.62
N ALA A 47 1.98 -10.53 -1.88
CA ALA A 47 1.07 -11.08 -2.89
C ALA A 47 1.22 -12.60 -3.00
N GLY A 48 2.44 -13.10 -3.03
CA GLY A 48 2.72 -14.54 -3.05
C GLY A 48 2.22 -15.26 -1.81
N ALA A 49 2.44 -14.70 -0.63
CA ALA A 49 1.98 -15.26 0.64
C ALA A 49 0.45 -15.30 0.72
N CYS A 50 -0.22 -14.23 0.30
CA CYS A 50 -1.68 -14.17 0.24
C CYS A 50 -2.25 -15.21 -0.73
N ARG A 51 -1.61 -15.35 -1.89
CA ARG A 51 -2.01 -16.36 -2.90
C ARG A 51 -1.89 -17.76 -2.32
N THR A 52 -0.81 -18.07 -1.63
CA THR A 52 -0.59 -19.36 -0.97
C THR A 52 -1.64 -19.63 0.11
N ALA A 53 -2.11 -18.59 0.79
CA ALA A 53 -3.16 -18.68 1.80
C ALA A 53 -4.58 -18.73 1.21
N GLY A 54 -4.74 -18.91 -0.10
CA GLY A 54 -6.03 -18.98 -0.78
C GLY A 54 -6.59 -17.61 -1.15
N GLY A 55 -5.79 -16.56 -1.11
CA GLY A 55 -6.20 -15.22 -1.48
C GLY A 55 -6.46 -15.09 -2.98
N THR A 56 -7.51 -14.35 -3.33
CA THR A 56 -7.87 -14.04 -4.72
C THR A 56 -7.74 -12.57 -5.04
N ARG A 57 -7.69 -11.73 -4.01
CA ARG A 57 -7.57 -10.28 -4.15
C ARG A 57 -6.75 -9.68 -3.02
N LEU A 58 -5.89 -8.73 -3.38
CA LEU A 58 -5.14 -7.92 -2.43
C LEU A 58 -5.54 -6.45 -2.61
N LEU A 59 -5.91 -5.80 -1.51
CA LEU A 59 -6.33 -4.41 -1.50
C LEU A 59 -5.28 -3.55 -0.80
N VAL A 60 -5.26 -2.27 -1.16
CA VAL A 60 -4.51 -1.23 -0.44
C VAL A 60 -5.26 0.10 -0.55
N GLY A 61 -5.34 0.83 0.57
CA GLY A 61 -5.87 2.19 0.61
C GLY A 61 -4.74 3.18 0.85
N THR A 62 -4.75 4.27 0.10
CA THR A 62 -3.76 5.35 0.23
C THR A 62 -4.39 6.69 -0.09
N GLY A 63 -3.79 7.78 0.40
CA GLY A 63 -4.15 9.11 -0.08
C GLY A 63 -3.88 9.24 -1.58
N ASP A 64 -4.47 10.28 -2.19
CA ASP A 64 -4.25 10.59 -3.61
C ASP A 64 -2.87 11.25 -3.82
N SER A 65 -1.85 10.58 -3.35
CA SER A 65 -0.47 11.05 -3.25
C SER A 65 0.33 10.74 -4.51
N PRO A 66 1.13 11.70 -5.01
CA PRO A 66 2.05 11.44 -6.11
C PRO A 66 3.21 10.51 -5.72
N LEU A 67 3.39 10.24 -4.41
CA LEU A 67 4.42 9.33 -3.93
C LEU A 67 3.95 7.87 -3.93
N THR A 68 2.66 7.62 -3.69
CA THR A 68 2.15 6.26 -3.47
C THR A 68 1.38 5.70 -4.66
N LEU A 69 0.57 6.50 -5.33
CA LEU A 69 -0.24 6.00 -6.46
C LEU A 69 0.60 5.40 -7.58
N PRO A 70 1.66 6.08 -8.08
CA PRO A 70 2.51 5.49 -9.12
C PRO A 70 3.23 4.23 -8.64
N PHE A 71 3.62 4.19 -7.36
CA PHE A 71 4.28 3.02 -6.78
C PHE A 71 3.37 1.80 -6.80
N TYR A 72 2.15 1.93 -6.30
CA TYR A 72 1.22 0.79 -6.27
C TYR A 72 0.80 0.36 -7.67
N ARG A 73 0.60 1.30 -8.60
CA ARG A 73 0.33 0.97 -10.00
C ARG A 73 1.49 0.18 -10.62
N ALA A 74 2.72 0.59 -10.34
CA ALA A 74 3.91 -0.12 -10.83
C ALA A 74 4.02 -1.53 -10.24
N CYS A 75 3.49 -1.75 -9.03
CA CYS A 75 3.42 -3.07 -8.41
C CYS A 75 2.32 -3.96 -8.98
N GLY A 76 1.44 -3.43 -9.82
CA GLY A 76 0.36 -4.20 -10.45
C GLY A 76 -1.03 -3.94 -9.88
N PHE A 77 -1.16 -2.97 -8.98
CA PHE A 77 -2.47 -2.56 -8.47
C PHE A 77 -3.18 -1.66 -9.48
N ARG A 78 -4.52 -1.73 -9.46
CA ARG A 78 -5.40 -0.85 -10.24
C ARG A 78 -6.38 -0.17 -9.31
N GLU A 79 -6.73 1.08 -9.62
CA GLU A 79 -7.72 1.83 -8.83
C GLU A 79 -9.06 1.10 -8.85
N SER A 80 -9.62 0.89 -7.66
CA SER A 80 -10.90 0.24 -7.44
C SER A 80 -11.99 1.27 -7.20
N HIS A 81 -11.82 2.10 -6.17
CA HIS A 81 -12.77 3.15 -5.82
C HIS A 81 -12.09 4.24 -5.01
N ARG A 82 -12.78 5.36 -4.82
CA ARG A 82 -12.31 6.48 -4.00
C ARG A 82 -13.35 6.84 -2.95
N VAL A 83 -12.85 7.40 -1.83
CA VAL A 83 -13.68 8.14 -0.89
C VAL A 83 -13.31 9.62 -1.08
N PRO A 84 -14.15 10.41 -1.77
CA PRO A 84 -13.84 11.81 -2.05
C PRO A 84 -13.72 12.62 -0.77
N ASN A 85 -12.76 13.55 -0.74
CA ASN A 85 -12.56 14.50 0.36
C ASN A 85 -12.30 13.84 1.73
N PHE A 86 -11.85 12.58 1.75
CA PHE A 86 -11.60 11.82 2.98
C PHE A 86 -10.68 12.59 3.93
N PHE A 87 -9.54 13.09 3.42
CA PHE A 87 -8.56 13.78 4.26
C PHE A 87 -9.02 15.17 4.69
N LEU A 88 -9.97 15.77 3.97
CA LEU A 88 -10.54 17.06 4.33
C LEU A 88 -11.65 16.92 5.37
N GLN A 89 -12.33 15.78 5.41
CA GLN A 89 -13.44 15.53 6.34
C GLN A 89 -13.00 14.93 7.68
N PHE A 90 -12.00 14.02 7.64
CA PHE A 90 -11.65 13.21 8.81
C PHE A 90 -10.37 13.67 9.53
N TYR A 91 -9.70 14.69 9.01
CA TYR A 91 -8.53 15.28 9.66
C TYR A 91 -8.82 16.76 9.95
N ASP A 92 -8.38 17.21 11.13
CA ASP A 92 -8.60 18.58 11.59
C ASP A 92 -7.56 19.58 11.06
N HIS A 93 -6.59 19.10 10.30
CA HIS A 93 -5.54 19.91 9.69
C HIS A 93 -5.20 19.38 8.29
N PRO A 94 -4.69 20.26 7.40
CA PRO A 94 -4.27 19.82 6.08
C PRO A 94 -3.13 18.80 6.15
N ILE A 95 -3.19 17.78 5.32
CA ILE A 95 -2.15 16.78 5.19
C ILE A 95 -1.55 16.90 3.80
N TYR A 96 -0.24 17.09 3.75
CA TYR A 96 0.52 17.19 2.49
C TYR A 96 1.45 16.00 2.35
N GLU A 97 1.57 15.51 1.11
CA GLU A 97 2.50 14.44 0.78
C GLU A 97 3.01 14.66 -0.64
N GLY A 98 4.33 14.65 -0.79
CA GLY A 98 4.96 14.94 -2.08
C GLY A 98 4.63 16.32 -2.63
N GLY A 99 4.42 17.32 -1.75
CA GLY A 99 4.06 18.68 -2.14
C GLY A 99 2.60 18.87 -2.53
N ARG A 100 1.76 17.83 -2.42
CA ARG A 100 0.34 17.88 -2.76
C ARG A 100 -0.53 17.77 -1.51
N LEU A 101 -1.55 18.60 -1.43
CA LEU A 101 -2.60 18.46 -0.41
C LEU A 101 -3.39 17.19 -0.66
N LEU A 102 -3.42 16.29 0.32
CA LEU A 102 -4.22 15.07 0.22
C LEU A 102 -5.69 15.41 0.36
N SER A 103 -6.49 14.85 -0.52
CA SER A 103 -7.94 15.06 -0.60
C SER A 103 -8.66 13.73 -0.48
N ASP A 104 -8.52 12.86 -1.47
CA ASP A 104 -9.25 11.59 -1.57
C ASP A 104 -8.48 10.44 -0.94
N MET A 105 -9.21 9.49 -0.36
CA MET A 105 -8.70 8.15 -0.12
C MET A 105 -8.91 7.32 -1.38
N VAL A 106 -7.85 6.73 -1.91
CA VAL A 106 -7.88 5.90 -3.11
C VAL A 106 -7.66 4.45 -2.70
N TYR A 107 -8.60 3.58 -3.09
CA TYR A 107 -8.44 2.14 -2.91
C TYR A 107 -8.05 1.50 -4.22
N LEU A 108 -7.02 0.67 -4.16
CA LEU A 108 -6.52 -0.08 -5.30
C LEU A 108 -6.60 -1.58 -5.01
N SER A 109 -6.71 -2.36 -6.06
CA SER A 109 -6.77 -3.81 -5.94
C SER A 109 -5.84 -4.50 -6.94
N MET A 110 -5.40 -5.69 -6.54
CA MET A 110 -4.60 -6.59 -7.37
C MET A 110 -5.28 -7.95 -7.33
N GLU A 111 -5.53 -8.54 -8.50
CA GLU A 111 -5.96 -9.93 -8.60
C GLU A 111 -4.78 -10.85 -8.30
N LEU A 112 -5.00 -11.85 -7.47
CA LEU A 112 -3.96 -12.78 -7.05
C LEU A 112 -3.95 -14.08 -7.86
#